data_46bd34d053f2ea282780d7e08a94979d
#
_entry.id   46bd34d053f2ea282780d7e08a94979d
#
_cell.length_a   1.000
_cell.length_b   1.000
_cell.length_c   1.000
_cell.angle_alpha   90.00
_cell.angle_beta   90.00
_cell.angle_gamma   90.00
#
_symmetry.space_group_name_H-M   'P 1'
#
loop_
_entity.id
_entity.type
_entity.pdbx_description
1 polymer ?
#
loop_
_entity_poly.entity_id
_entity_poly.type
_entity_poly.pdbx_seq_one_letter_code
_entity_poly.pdbx_strand_id
1 'polypeptide(L)'
;MPEQVIFGMEVFLNGLMAGVLYALVALGFVLIYKASGIFNYAQGVMALFSAMTLVGMMNGQVPFSHLINAVFGTDIHHFGWHLPALIGILLTMAIMVLLAWLVQKIIFKHLVNQEPIILFMATIGLAYFMEGFGDLMWGGEIKKLDVGIPQGINLWIDEATYN
;
A
#
# COMPACT_ATOMS: atom_id res chain seq x y z
N MET A 1 34.16 -7.67 -18.63
CA MET A 1 33.43 -8.86 -18.18
C MET A 1 32.82 -8.75 -16.76
N PRO A 2 33.50 -8.21 -15.73
CA PRO A 2 32.87 -8.11 -14.41
C PRO A 2 31.63 -7.22 -14.35
N GLU A 3 31.59 -6.10 -15.05
CA GLU A 3 30.42 -5.18 -15.04
C GLU A 3 29.14 -5.81 -15.60
N GLN A 4 29.24 -6.60 -16.66
CA GLN A 4 28.07 -7.26 -17.25
C GLN A 4 27.50 -8.34 -16.31
N VAL A 5 28.35 -9.01 -15.54
CA VAL A 5 27.92 -10.01 -14.54
C VAL A 5 27.28 -9.33 -13.35
N ILE A 6 27.85 -8.23 -12.88
CA ILE A 6 27.30 -7.43 -11.77
C ILE A 6 25.93 -6.87 -12.16
N PHE A 7 25.82 -6.26 -13.34
CA PHE A 7 24.54 -5.76 -13.87
C PHE A 7 23.50 -6.88 -14.01
N GLY A 8 23.90 -8.05 -14.53
CA GLY A 8 23.02 -9.20 -14.64
C GLY A 8 22.50 -9.67 -13.27
N MET A 9 23.36 -9.67 -12.26
CA MET A 9 23.02 -10.08 -10.91
C MET A 9 22.08 -9.06 -10.22
N GLU A 10 22.30 -7.77 -10.46
CA GLU A 10 21.43 -6.69 -9.97
C GLU A 10 20.03 -6.79 -10.56
N VAL A 11 19.92 -6.97 -11.87
CA VAL A 11 18.63 -7.15 -12.57
C VAL A 11 17.93 -8.40 -12.06
N PHE A 12 18.66 -9.50 -11.86
CA PHE A 12 18.11 -10.75 -11.34
C PHE A 12 17.56 -10.58 -9.91
N LEU A 13 18.32 -9.94 -9.02
CA LEU A 13 17.89 -9.70 -7.64
C LEU A 13 16.69 -8.78 -7.58
N ASN A 14 16.67 -7.68 -8.35
CA ASN A 14 15.53 -6.77 -8.43
C ASN A 14 14.29 -7.48 -8.97
N GLY A 15 14.44 -8.31 -10.00
CA GLY A 15 13.37 -9.14 -10.54
C GLY A 15 12.83 -10.15 -9.52
N LEU A 16 13.72 -10.77 -8.75
CA LEU A 16 13.34 -11.72 -7.68
C LEU A 16 12.54 -11.00 -6.58
N MET A 17 12.99 -9.83 -6.13
CA MET A 17 12.28 -9.04 -5.12
C MET A 17 10.88 -8.62 -5.61
N ALA A 18 10.79 -8.12 -6.84
CA ALA A 18 9.50 -7.81 -7.45
C ALA A 18 8.60 -9.06 -7.55
N GLY A 19 9.17 -10.20 -7.95
CA GLY A 19 8.46 -11.48 -8.04
C GLY A 19 7.89 -11.94 -6.70
N VAL A 20 8.64 -11.78 -5.61
CA VAL A 20 8.16 -12.10 -4.25
C VAL A 20 6.96 -11.21 -3.86
N LEU A 21 7.01 -9.91 -4.17
CA LEU A 21 5.89 -9.01 -3.90
C LEU A 21 4.63 -9.42 -4.68
N TYR A 22 4.76 -9.73 -5.97
CA TYR A 22 3.65 -10.24 -6.77
C TYR A 22 3.11 -11.57 -6.24
N ALA A 23 3.99 -12.47 -5.80
CA ALA A 23 3.58 -13.74 -5.21
C ALA A 23 2.79 -13.56 -3.90
N LEU A 24 3.18 -12.61 -3.04
CA LEU A 24 2.42 -12.26 -1.83
C LEU A 24 1.02 -11.73 -2.16
N VAL A 25 0.91 -10.86 -3.15
CA VAL A 25 -0.40 -10.35 -3.60
C VAL A 25 -1.24 -11.50 -4.15
N ALA A 26 -0.68 -12.36 -5.01
CA ALA A 26 -1.37 -13.51 -5.57
C ALA A 26 -1.84 -14.49 -4.48
N LEU A 27 -0.99 -14.75 -3.48
CA LEU A 27 -1.36 -15.58 -2.31
C LEU A 27 -2.56 -14.99 -1.56
N GLY A 28 -2.59 -13.68 -1.38
CA GLY A 28 -3.72 -12.97 -0.77
C GLY A 28 -5.02 -13.19 -1.55
N PHE A 29 -4.99 -13.08 -2.90
CA PHE A 29 -6.14 -13.38 -3.75
C PHE A 29 -6.63 -14.82 -3.57
N VAL A 30 -5.71 -15.78 -3.59
CA VAL A 30 -6.05 -17.21 -3.43
C VAL A 30 -6.67 -17.47 -2.07
N LEU A 31 -6.11 -16.90 -0.99
CA LEU A 31 -6.63 -17.09 0.37
C LEU A 31 -8.04 -16.52 0.51
N ILE A 32 -8.29 -15.31 0.01
CA ILE A 32 -9.61 -14.68 0.08
C ILE A 32 -10.61 -15.48 -0.75
N TYR A 33 -10.25 -15.86 -1.98
CA TYR A 33 -11.10 -16.67 -2.83
C TYR A 33 -11.43 -18.03 -2.21
N LYS A 34 -10.43 -18.71 -1.63
CA LYS A 34 -10.63 -20.01 -0.97
C LYS A 34 -11.52 -19.91 0.28
N ALA A 35 -11.45 -18.79 1.00
CA ALA A 35 -12.25 -18.57 2.21
C ALA A 35 -13.68 -18.12 1.91
N SER A 36 -13.89 -17.29 0.89
CA SER A 36 -15.18 -16.64 0.60
C SER A 36 -15.89 -17.15 -0.65
N GLY A 37 -15.18 -17.84 -1.55
CA GLY A 37 -15.68 -18.18 -2.88
C GLY A 37 -15.85 -17.00 -3.84
N ILE A 38 -15.44 -15.80 -3.42
CA ILE A 38 -15.63 -14.57 -4.18
C ILE A 38 -14.27 -13.99 -4.57
N PHE A 39 -14.15 -13.60 -5.84
CA PHE A 39 -12.98 -12.88 -6.31
C PHE A 39 -13.06 -11.42 -5.89
N ASN A 40 -12.21 -11.01 -4.95
CA ASN A 40 -12.19 -9.64 -4.45
C ASN A 40 -11.25 -8.77 -5.30
N TYR A 41 -11.81 -8.03 -6.26
CA TYR A 41 -11.05 -7.12 -7.12
C TYR A 41 -10.42 -5.95 -6.33
N ALA A 42 -11.04 -5.52 -5.22
CA ALA A 42 -10.56 -4.40 -4.42
C ALA A 42 -9.28 -4.70 -3.62
N GLN A 43 -8.82 -5.95 -3.57
CA GLN A 43 -7.67 -6.33 -2.75
C GLN A 43 -6.40 -5.55 -3.12
N GLY A 44 -6.12 -5.36 -4.40
CA GLY A 44 -4.95 -4.59 -4.86
C GLY A 44 -4.99 -3.14 -4.39
N VAL A 45 -6.16 -2.51 -4.51
CA VAL A 45 -6.36 -1.12 -4.07
C VAL A 45 -6.32 -1.00 -2.53
N MET A 46 -6.82 -2.00 -1.80
CA MET A 46 -6.68 -2.05 -0.34
C MET A 46 -5.20 -2.16 0.08
N ALA A 47 -4.40 -2.94 -0.63
CA ALA A 47 -2.96 -3.03 -0.39
C ALA A 47 -2.27 -1.69 -0.67
N LEU A 48 -2.63 -1.01 -1.77
CA LEU A 48 -2.14 0.33 -2.09
C LEU A 48 -2.52 1.33 -1.00
N PHE A 49 -3.78 1.35 -0.56
CA PHE A 49 -4.26 2.22 0.51
C PHE A 49 -3.50 1.97 1.82
N SER A 50 -3.23 0.71 2.16
CA SER A 50 -2.39 0.34 3.31
C SER A 50 -0.98 0.92 3.21
N ALA A 51 -0.35 0.81 2.03
CA ALA A 51 0.98 1.36 1.80
C ALA A 51 0.99 2.89 1.91
N MET A 52 0.00 3.58 1.31
CA MET A 52 -0.13 5.04 1.40
C MET A 52 -0.37 5.50 2.85
N THR A 53 -1.17 4.75 3.62
CA THR A 53 -1.42 5.04 5.03
C THR A 53 -0.15 4.88 5.85
N LEU A 54 0.63 3.82 5.62
CA LEU A 54 1.90 3.62 6.31
C LEU A 54 2.88 4.75 6.02
N VAL A 55 3.06 5.11 4.74
CA VAL A 55 3.96 6.20 4.33
C VAL A 55 3.50 7.53 4.91
N GLY A 56 2.21 7.83 4.82
CA GLY A 56 1.63 9.06 5.36
C GLY A 56 1.86 9.19 6.87
N MET A 57 1.63 8.11 7.62
CA MET A 57 1.85 8.07 9.07
C MET A 57 3.33 8.20 9.45
N MET A 58 4.24 7.52 8.74
CA MET A 58 5.67 7.61 9.01
C MET A 58 6.24 8.99 8.71
N ASN A 59 5.74 9.63 7.65
CA ASN A 59 6.15 10.98 7.27
C ASN A 59 5.43 12.08 8.09
N GLY A 60 4.59 11.71 9.05
CA GLY A 60 3.84 12.66 9.87
C GLY A 60 2.85 13.52 9.08
N GLN A 61 2.37 13.01 7.94
CA GLN A 61 1.38 13.72 7.14
C GLN A 61 0.03 13.70 7.83
N VAL A 62 -0.69 14.82 7.75
CA VAL A 62 -2.05 14.92 8.28
C VAL A 62 -3.02 14.29 7.27
N PRO A 63 -3.81 13.27 7.67
CA PRO A 63 -4.88 12.76 6.80
C PRO A 63 -5.82 13.88 6.38
N PHE A 64 -6.27 13.87 5.12
CA PHE A 64 -7.12 14.90 4.55
C PHE A 64 -6.53 16.32 4.53
N SER A 65 -5.21 16.48 4.66
CA SER A 65 -4.57 17.79 4.67
C SER A 65 -4.95 18.65 3.46
N HIS A 66 -5.02 18.07 2.27
CA HIS A 66 -5.44 18.77 1.06
C HIS A 66 -6.87 19.34 1.16
N LEU A 67 -7.79 18.56 1.70
CA LEU A 67 -9.17 18.97 1.90
C LEU A 67 -9.29 20.04 2.99
N ILE A 68 -8.59 19.84 4.11
CA ILE A 68 -8.57 20.78 5.24
C ILE A 68 -8.01 22.12 4.80
N ASN A 69 -6.91 22.12 4.05
CA ASN A 69 -6.28 23.34 3.57
C ASN A 69 -7.17 24.05 2.53
N ALA A 70 -7.85 23.31 1.64
CA ALA A 70 -8.77 23.87 0.67
C ALA A 70 -10.02 24.52 1.32
N VAL A 71 -10.52 23.94 2.42
CA VAL A 71 -11.74 24.43 3.10
C VAL A 71 -11.42 25.55 4.09
N PHE A 72 -10.33 25.43 4.84
CA PHE A 72 -10.00 26.34 5.93
C PHE A 72 -8.88 27.34 5.60
N GLY A 73 -8.26 27.23 4.41
CA GLY A 73 -7.15 28.11 3.99
C GLY A 73 -5.90 28.00 4.88
N THR A 74 -5.69 26.83 5.49
CA THR A 74 -4.56 26.54 6.37
C THR A 74 -3.48 25.76 5.61
N ASP A 75 -2.21 25.99 5.88
CA ASP A 75 -1.09 25.26 5.26
C ASP A 75 -0.59 24.14 6.18
N ILE A 76 -1.50 23.28 6.66
CA ILE A 76 -1.17 22.17 7.54
C ILE A 76 -0.88 20.92 6.69
N HIS A 77 0.39 20.62 6.45
CA HIS A 77 0.78 19.43 5.70
C HIS A 77 1.41 18.33 6.57
N HIS A 78 2.09 18.72 7.65
CA HIS A 78 2.83 17.79 8.50
C HIS A 78 2.62 18.08 9.99
N PHE A 79 2.48 17.03 10.78
CA PHE A 79 2.47 17.12 12.26
C PHE A 79 3.87 17.38 12.86
N GLY A 80 4.93 17.35 12.05
CA GLY A 80 6.31 17.49 12.52
C GLY A 80 6.85 16.29 13.31
N TRP A 81 6.11 15.21 13.38
CA TRP A 81 6.50 13.98 14.08
C TRP A 81 6.89 12.90 13.06
N HIS A 82 8.08 12.37 13.22
CA HIS A 82 8.47 11.15 12.55
C HIS A 82 8.16 9.98 13.47
N LEU A 83 7.12 9.21 13.15
CA LEU A 83 6.76 8.03 13.92
C LEU A 83 7.79 6.92 13.67
N PRO A 84 8.27 6.24 14.73
CA PRO A 84 9.09 5.05 14.55
C PRO A 84 8.33 4.01 13.73
N ALA A 85 9.03 3.32 12.85
CA ALA A 85 8.44 2.36 11.89
C ALA A 85 7.49 1.36 12.55
N LEU A 86 7.83 0.87 13.72
CA LEU A 86 7.04 -0.11 14.47
C LEU A 86 5.67 0.45 14.90
N ILE A 87 5.62 1.70 15.37
CA ILE A 87 4.37 2.36 15.75
C ILE A 87 3.54 2.68 14.49
N GLY A 88 4.18 3.13 13.41
CA GLY A 88 3.52 3.37 12.12
C GLY A 88 2.85 2.09 11.58
N ILE A 89 3.53 0.95 11.63
CA ILE A 89 2.97 -0.34 11.21
C ILE A 89 1.78 -0.75 12.07
N LEU A 90 1.88 -0.67 13.39
CA LEU A 90 0.78 -1.02 14.30
C LEU A 90 -0.45 -0.13 14.08
N LEU A 91 -0.24 1.16 13.89
CA LEU A 91 -1.33 2.12 13.65
C LEU A 91 -2.00 1.88 12.30
N THR A 92 -1.22 1.64 11.25
CA THR A 92 -1.72 1.27 9.92
C THR A 92 -2.52 -0.03 10.00
N MET A 93 -2.04 -1.02 10.73
CA MET A 93 -2.73 -2.29 10.93
C MET A 93 -4.08 -2.09 11.61
N ALA A 94 -4.14 -1.24 12.64
CA ALA A 94 -5.39 -0.90 13.33
C ALA A 94 -6.40 -0.21 12.38
N ILE A 95 -5.92 0.75 11.57
CA ILE A 95 -6.74 1.44 10.56
C ILE A 95 -7.28 0.45 9.53
N MET A 96 -6.43 -0.47 9.04
CA MET A 96 -6.85 -1.46 8.05
C MET A 96 -7.86 -2.47 8.62
N VAL A 97 -7.72 -2.88 9.88
CA VAL A 97 -8.71 -3.73 10.56
C VAL A 97 -10.05 -3.01 10.70
N LEU A 98 -10.04 -1.74 11.10
CA LEU A 98 -11.24 -0.91 11.18
C LEU A 98 -11.92 -0.77 9.82
N LEU A 99 -11.14 -0.49 8.78
CA LEU A 99 -11.64 -0.36 7.42
C LEU A 99 -12.23 -1.68 6.90
N ALA A 100 -11.56 -2.81 7.12
CA ALA A 100 -12.06 -4.12 6.75
C ALA A 100 -13.41 -4.42 7.47
N TRP A 101 -13.52 -4.08 8.76
CA TRP A 101 -14.76 -4.24 9.51
C TRP A 101 -15.88 -3.35 8.96
N LEU A 102 -15.59 -2.10 8.60
CA LEU A 102 -16.56 -1.19 7.98
C LEU A 102 -17.05 -1.72 6.62
N VAL A 103 -16.13 -2.13 5.76
CA VAL A 103 -16.44 -2.70 4.45
C VAL A 103 -17.31 -3.95 4.61
N GLN A 104 -16.96 -4.84 5.53
CA GLN A 104 -17.74 -6.03 5.80
C GLN A 104 -19.15 -5.67 6.30
N LYS A 105 -19.27 -4.73 7.23
CA LYS A 105 -20.54 -4.35 7.84
C LYS A 105 -21.46 -3.58 6.89
N ILE A 106 -20.90 -2.69 6.07
CA ILE A 106 -21.67 -1.80 5.21
C ILE A 106 -21.97 -2.46 3.86
N ILE A 107 -20.96 -3.12 3.25
CA ILE A 107 -21.06 -3.64 1.88
C ILE A 107 -21.42 -5.14 1.92
N PHE A 108 -20.52 -5.95 2.41
CA PHE A 108 -20.69 -7.41 2.29
C PHE A 108 -21.87 -7.97 3.08
N LYS A 109 -22.23 -7.39 4.22
CA LYS A 109 -23.41 -7.83 4.98
C LYS A 109 -24.70 -7.76 4.17
N HIS A 110 -24.85 -6.77 3.30
CA HIS A 110 -26.03 -6.58 2.47
C HIS A 110 -26.01 -7.40 1.18
N LEU A 111 -24.84 -7.93 0.82
CA LEU A 111 -24.64 -8.75 -0.35
C LEU A 111 -24.68 -10.27 -0.08
N VAL A 112 -24.91 -10.67 1.15
CA VAL A 112 -25.08 -12.08 1.52
C VAL A 112 -26.24 -12.69 0.72
N ASN A 113 -26.02 -13.85 0.13
CA ASN A 113 -26.96 -14.58 -0.75
C ASN A 113 -27.22 -13.94 -2.12
N GLN A 114 -26.42 -12.99 -2.57
CA GLN A 114 -26.47 -12.50 -3.94
C GLN A 114 -25.64 -13.37 -4.88
N GLU A 115 -25.93 -13.27 -6.16
CA GLU A 115 -25.17 -13.99 -7.20
C GLU A 115 -23.70 -13.55 -7.22
N PRO A 116 -22.75 -14.47 -7.53
CA PRO A 116 -21.30 -14.16 -7.55
C PRO A 116 -20.93 -12.97 -8.44
N ILE A 117 -21.67 -12.73 -9.52
CA ILE A 117 -21.44 -11.59 -10.41
C ILE A 117 -21.74 -10.25 -9.72
N ILE A 118 -22.78 -10.19 -8.90
CA ILE A 118 -23.15 -8.99 -8.13
C ILE A 118 -22.06 -8.68 -7.09
N LEU A 119 -21.57 -9.73 -6.42
CA LEU A 119 -20.47 -9.60 -5.47
C LEU A 119 -19.18 -9.10 -6.16
N PHE A 120 -18.86 -9.63 -7.32
CA PHE A 120 -17.71 -9.17 -8.10
C PHE A 120 -17.84 -7.71 -8.51
N MET A 121 -19.01 -7.29 -9.03
CA MET A 121 -19.28 -5.90 -9.37
C MET A 121 -19.19 -4.96 -8.16
N ALA A 122 -19.66 -5.41 -7.00
CA ALA A 122 -19.52 -4.65 -5.77
C ALA A 122 -18.04 -4.45 -5.36
N THR A 123 -17.18 -5.46 -5.56
CA THR A 123 -15.75 -5.31 -5.28
C THR A 123 -15.05 -4.36 -6.26
N ILE A 124 -15.50 -4.27 -7.52
CA ILE A 124 -15.02 -3.27 -8.46
C ILE A 124 -15.42 -1.86 -8.00
N GLY A 125 -16.69 -1.65 -7.63
CA GLY A 125 -17.15 -0.38 -7.07
C GLY A 125 -16.37 0.01 -5.80
N LEU A 126 -16.11 -0.95 -4.93
CA LEU A 126 -15.28 -0.75 -3.74
C LEU A 126 -13.85 -0.35 -4.10
N ALA A 127 -13.27 -0.92 -5.15
CA ALA A 127 -11.91 -0.58 -5.60
C ALA A 127 -11.83 0.91 -6.01
N TYR A 128 -12.74 1.37 -6.86
CA TYR A 128 -12.80 2.78 -7.26
C TYR A 128 -13.09 3.72 -6.09
N PHE A 129 -13.98 3.31 -5.18
CA PHE A 129 -14.23 4.08 -3.97
C PHE A 129 -12.97 4.22 -3.11
N MET A 130 -12.24 3.12 -2.90
CA MET A 130 -11.02 3.11 -2.10
C MET A 130 -9.88 3.91 -2.75
N GLU A 131 -9.77 3.87 -4.07
CA GLU A 131 -8.80 4.67 -4.82
C GLU A 131 -9.07 6.17 -4.62
N GLY A 132 -10.29 6.63 -4.90
CA GLY A 132 -10.66 8.03 -4.68
C GLY A 132 -10.58 8.46 -3.22
N PHE A 133 -10.91 7.57 -2.28
CA PHE A 133 -10.76 7.83 -0.85
C PHE A 133 -9.29 7.94 -0.43
N GLY A 134 -8.42 7.09 -0.99
CA GLY A 134 -6.98 7.16 -0.77
C GLY A 134 -6.37 8.47 -1.27
N ASP A 135 -6.74 8.89 -2.47
CA ASP A 135 -6.31 10.16 -3.07
C ASP A 135 -6.80 11.36 -2.27
N LEU A 136 -8.03 11.32 -1.78
CA LEU A 136 -8.60 12.37 -0.95
C LEU A 136 -7.90 12.48 0.41
N MET A 137 -7.53 11.34 0.99
CA MET A 137 -6.92 11.26 2.33
C MET A 137 -5.44 11.62 2.32
N TRP A 138 -4.70 11.13 1.34
CA TRP A 138 -3.24 11.20 1.30
C TRP A 138 -2.67 12.01 0.12
N GLY A 139 -3.52 12.39 -0.84
CA GLY A 139 -3.11 12.99 -2.11
C GLY A 139 -2.59 11.95 -3.12
N GLY A 140 -2.71 12.26 -4.41
CA GLY A 140 -2.29 11.38 -5.53
C GLY A 140 -0.82 11.47 -5.90
N GLU A 141 0.05 12.05 -5.06
CA GLU A 141 1.47 12.17 -5.36
C GLU A 141 2.24 10.88 -5.09
N ILE A 142 3.28 10.64 -5.89
CA ILE A 142 4.17 9.49 -5.70
C ILE A 142 4.97 9.68 -4.41
N LYS A 143 4.75 8.83 -3.43
CA LYS A 143 5.42 8.87 -2.13
C LYS A 143 6.52 7.82 -2.07
N LYS A 144 7.69 8.23 -1.59
CA LYS A 144 8.78 7.31 -1.29
C LYS A 144 8.71 6.90 0.18
N LEU A 145 8.78 5.60 0.44
CA LEU A 145 8.87 5.07 1.79
C LEU A 145 10.35 4.94 2.15
N ASP A 146 10.81 5.76 3.09
CA ASP A 146 12.13 5.59 3.71
C ASP A 146 11.92 4.89 5.06
N VAL A 147 12.19 3.60 5.09
CA VAL A 147 12.09 2.77 6.32
C VAL A 147 13.41 2.74 7.08
N GLY A 148 14.40 3.57 6.68
CA GLY A 148 15.75 3.54 7.26
C GLY A 148 16.55 2.29 6.88
N ILE A 149 16.06 1.51 5.92
CA ILE A 149 16.84 0.43 5.31
C ILE A 149 17.71 1.08 4.22
N PRO A 150 19.04 0.89 4.24
CA PRO A 150 19.91 1.42 3.21
C PRO A 150 19.38 0.98 1.83
N GLN A 151 18.86 1.92 1.06
CA GLN A 151 18.36 1.68 -0.30
C GLN A 151 19.55 1.64 -1.26
N GLY A 152 20.41 0.68 -1.10
CA GLY A 152 21.53 0.48 -2.01
C GLY A 152 22.26 -0.79 -1.63
N ILE A 153 22.10 -1.80 -2.44
CA ILE A 153 23.06 -2.92 -2.54
C ILE A 153 24.44 -2.36 -2.93
N ASN A 154 24.49 -1.10 -3.31
CA ASN A 154 25.65 -0.40 -3.89
C ASN A 154 26.75 -0.03 -2.89
N LEU A 155 26.49 0.01 -1.59
CA LEU A 155 27.50 0.39 -0.59
C LEU A 155 28.70 -0.59 -0.53
N TRP A 156 28.47 -1.86 -0.88
CA TRP A 156 29.52 -2.86 -0.91
C TRP A 156 30.20 -3.01 -2.28
N ILE A 157 29.50 -2.61 -3.34
CA ILE A 157 29.97 -2.76 -4.73
C ILE A 157 30.69 -1.48 -5.20
N ASP A 158 30.26 -0.31 -4.77
CA ASP A 158 30.90 0.96 -5.09
C ASP A 158 32.29 1.07 -4.45
N GLU A 159 32.51 0.61 -3.21
CA GLU A 159 33.82 0.59 -2.60
C GLU A 159 34.78 -0.41 -3.27
N ALA A 160 34.27 -1.49 -3.87
CA ALA A 160 35.08 -2.46 -4.60
C ALA A 160 35.44 -2.00 -6.03
N THR A 161 34.76 -1.00 -6.57
CA THR A 161 34.97 -0.56 -7.96
C THR A 161 35.88 0.68 -8.05
N TYR A 162 36.11 1.40 -6.94
CA TYR A 162 36.97 2.62 -6.89
C TYR A 162 38.37 2.38 -6.27
N ASN A 163 38.76 1.15 -5.94
CA ASN A 163 40.12 0.72 -5.61
C ASN A 163 40.58 -0.29 -6.68
#